data_d9d97420cc01eb40d49213ecf3377789
#
_entry.id   d9d97420cc01eb40d49213ecf3377789
#
_cell.length_a   1.000
_cell.length_b   1.000
_cell.length_c   1.000
_cell.angle_alpha   90.00
_cell.angle_beta   90.00
_cell.angle_gamma   90.00
#
_symmetry.space_group_name_H-M   'P 1'
#
loop_
_entity.id
_entity.type
_entity.pdbx_description
1 polymer ?
#
loop_
_entity_poly.entity_id
_entity_poly.type
_entity_poly.pdbx_seq_one_letter_code
_entity_poly.pdbx_strand_id
1 'polypeptide(L)'
;MKNLGKVFKELRESRKISLRKATGGDFSASLLSRFENGQSEISAPKLITALENIHASMEELLFLARGFHQDAYSEFRNRIVEAIDPQDLTSLRTLYQREYQQLPFSKDRQQHILNAILIKSYMKAIDETVTLTSEEERVLHDYLFSVEIWGLYELSFFSSCSPLLSVQLLTKYTREMLRKSDFLQGVGKNRNMMHTLLLNGFMACIEVDDFTNALYFKKQIEKNFFEENETYFRIVYLWAEGLLDSKQGRAEEGQRKMEDAIRIFEMIGCSRSADYYRSAMEC
;
A
#
# COMPACT_ATOMS: atom_id res chain seq x y z
N MET A 1 10.24 5.24 -21.56
CA MET A 1 9.51 3.96 -21.69
C MET A 1 9.81 3.36 -23.05
N LYS A 2 10.15 2.06 -23.12
CA LYS A 2 10.31 1.35 -24.40
C LYS A 2 8.98 1.29 -25.14
N ASN A 3 9.02 1.08 -26.45
CA ASN A 3 7.78 0.90 -27.24
C ASN A 3 7.04 -0.38 -26.77
N LEU A 4 5.79 -0.24 -26.35
CA LEU A 4 4.98 -1.34 -25.81
C LEU A 4 4.83 -2.50 -26.80
N GLY A 5 4.69 -2.22 -28.10
CA GLY A 5 4.59 -3.24 -29.14
C GLY A 5 5.85 -4.10 -29.24
N LYS A 6 7.04 -3.49 -29.13
CA LYS A 6 8.31 -4.24 -29.15
C LYS A 6 8.44 -5.15 -27.93
N VAL A 7 8.07 -4.65 -26.76
CA VAL A 7 8.09 -5.45 -25.51
C VAL A 7 7.09 -6.60 -25.58
N PHE A 8 5.88 -6.34 -26.08
CA PHE A 8 4.88 -7.39 -26.31
C PHE A 8 5.41 -8.47 -27.26
N LYS A 9 6.08 -8.07 -28.36
CA LYS A 9 6.70 -8.98 -29.30
C LYS A 9 7.73 -9.89 -28.63
N GLU A 10 8.63 -9.32 -27.80
CA GLU A 10 9.63 -10.07 -27.04
C GLU A 10 8.96 -11.11 -26.11
N LEU A 11 7.89 -10.71 -25.40
CA LEU A 11 7.12 -11.62 -24.53
C LEU A 11 6.46 -12.75 -25.34
N ARG A 12 5.83 -12.44 -26.48
CA ARG A 12 5.16 -13.43 -27.31
C ARG A 12 6.15 -14.42 -27.93
N GLU A 13 7.25 -13.91 -28.49
CA GLU A 13 8.27 -14.73 -29.16
C GLU A 13 9.03 -15.62 -28.17
N SER A 14 9.32 -15.14 -26.97
CA SER A 14 9.92 -15.95 -25.90
C SER A 14 9.05 -17.17 -25.53
N ARG A 15 7.75 -17.06 -25.70
CA ARG A 15 6.78 -18.15 -25.47
C ARG A 15 6.48 -18.97 -26.75
N LYS A 16 7.15 -18.66 -27.87
CA LYS A 16 6.95 -19.30 -29.18
C LYS A 16 5.50 -19.27 -29.67
N ILE A 17 4.77 -18.21 -29.36
CA ILE A 17 3.37 -18.04 -29.73
C ILE A 17 3.30 -17.26 -31.05
N SER A 18 2.53 -17.78 -32.03
CA SER A 18 2.32 -17.10 -33.31
C SER A 18 1.40 -15.89 -33.16
N LEU A 19 1.50 -14.92 -34.09
CA LEU A 19 0.60 -13.77 -34.15
C LEU A 19 -0.88 -14.18 -34.17
N ARG A 20 -1.22 -15.21 -34.98
CA ARG A 20 -2.59 -15.73 -35.06
C ARG A 20 -3.10 -16.30 -33.74
N LYS A 21 -2.25 -17.02 -32.99
CA LYS A 21 -2.61 -17.54 -31.67
C LYS A 21 -2.75 -16.42 -30.65
N ALA A 22 -1.87 -15.41 -30.71
CA ALA A 22 -1.93 -14.26 -29.79
C ALA A 22 -3.19 -13.39 -30.01
N THR A 23 -3.72 -13.30 -31.23
CA THR A 23 -4.96 -12.56 -31.48
C THR A 23 -6.23 -13.32 -31.10
N GLY A 24 -6.16 -14.64 -30.87
CA GLY A 24 -7.33 -15.50 -30.55
C GLY A 24 -8.42 -15.51 -31.62
N GLY A 25 -8.25 -14.82 -32.73
CA GLY A 25 -9.27 -14.61 -33.75
C GLY A 25 -10.12 -13.35 -33.60
N ASP A 26 -9.97 -12.63 -32.47
CA ASP A 26 -10.77 -11.44 -32.13
C ASP A 26 -10.37 -10.22 -33.01
N PHE A 27 -9.15 -10.23 -33.53
CA PHE A 27 -8.65 -9.19 -34.41
C PHE A 27 -7.54 -9.72 -35.33
N SER A 28 -7.17 -8.94 -36.36
CA SER A 28 -6.24 -9.44 -37.39
C SER A 28 -4.79 -9.55 -36.88
N ALA A 29 -4.10 -10.62 -37.27
CA ALA A 29 -2.67 -10.80 -37.05
C ALA A 29 -1.83 -9.67 -37.68
N SER A 30 -2.31 -9.07 -38.77
CA SER A 30 -1.67 -7.90 -39.42
C SER A 30 -1.69 -6.65 -38.51
N LEU A 31 -2.80 -6.40 -37.78
CA LEU A 31 -2.87 -5.30 -36.81
C LEU A 31 -1.86 -5.51 -35.70
N LEU A 32 -1.82 -6.73 -35.10
CA LEU A 32 -0.87 -7.06 -34.05
C LEU A 32 0.58 -6.92 -34.53
N SER A 33 0.90 -7.40 -35.75
CA SER A 33 2.24 -7.26 -36.33
C SER A 33 2.65 -5.79 -36.49
N ARG A 34 1.75 -4.92 -36.96
CA ARG A 34 2.03 -3.47 -37.06
C ARG A 34 2.26 -2.83 -35.70
N PHE A 35 1.48 -3.21 -34.67
CA PHE A 35 1.68 -2.76 -33.31
C PHE A 35 3.05 -3.20 -32.77
N GLU A 36 3.42 -4.48 -32.93
CA GLU A 36 4.72 -5.03 -32.52
C GLU A 36 5.91 -4.32 -33.17
N ASN A 37 5.75 -3.86 -34.39
CA ASN A 37 6.78 -3.13 -35.11
C ASN A 37 6.72 -1.60 -34.89
N GLY A 38 5.82 -1.11 -34.02
CA GLY A 38 5.65 0.31 -33.72
C GLY A 38 5.04 1.14 -34.86
N GLN A 39 4.35 0.50 -35.82
CA GLN A 39 3.74 1.13 -37.00
C GLN A 39 2.28 1.53 -36.76
N SER A 40 1.64 1.03 -35.71
CA SER A 40 0.28 1.39 -35.32
C SER A 40 0.09 1.20 -33.80
N GLU A 41 -0.89 1.89 -33.25
CA GLU A 41 -1.40 1.65 -31.93
C GLU A 41 -2.39 0.48 -31.91
N ILE A 42 -2.68 -0.05 -30.73
CA ILE A 42 -3.70 -1.07 -30.49
C ILE A 42 -4.63 -0.57 -29.37
N SER A 43 -5.92 -0.88 -29.44
CA SER A 43 -6.84 -0.53 -28.36
C SER A 43 -6.60 -1.38 -27.12
N ALA A 44 -6.87 -0.83 -25.93
CA ALA A 44 -6.69 -1.53 -24.66
C ALA A 44 -7.39 -2.91 -24.60
N PRO A 45 -8.65 -3.07 -25.05
CA PRO A 45 -9.28 -4.40 -25.08
C PRO A 45 -8.51 -5.43 -25.91
N LYS A 46 -8.04 -5.05 -27.11
CA LYS A 46 -7.26 -5.96 -27.96
C LYS A 46 -5.90 -6.30 -27.35
N LEU A 47 -5.27 -5.36 -26.66
CA LEU A 47 -4.01 -5.61 -25.94
C LEU A 47 -4.22 -6.57 -24.78
N ILE A 48 -5.31 -6.42 -24.01
CA ILE A 48 -5.67 -7.33 -22.92
C ILE A 48 -5.88 -8.74 -23.46
N THR A 49 -6.73 -8.91 -24.48
CA THR A 49 -6.95 -10.22 -25.16
C THR A 49 -5.63 -10.84 -25.63
N ALA A 50 -4.77 -10.04 -26.25
CA ALA A 50 -3.48 -10.55 -26.75
C ALA A 50 -2.56 -10.98 -25.60
N LEU A 51 -2.53 -10.27 -24.47
CA LEU A 51 -1.75 -10.63 -23.29
C LEU A 51 -2.28 -11.92 -22.66
N GLU A 52 -3.58 -12.06 -22.49
CA GLU A 52 -4.21 -13.28 -21.98
C GLU A 52 -3.85 -14.49 -22.86
N ASN A 53 -3.93 -14.36 -24.18
CA ASN A 53 -3.60 -15.42 -25.13
C ASN A 53 -2.12 -15.83 -25.12
N ILE A 54 -1.23 -14.95 -24.68
CA ILE A 54 0.19 -15.27 -24.49
C ILE A 54 0.53 -15.60 -23.01
N HIS A 55 -0.44 -15.64 -22.12
CA HIS A 55 -0.27 -15.87 -20.68
C HIS A 55 0.69 -14.85 -20.02
N ALA A 56 0.55 -13.59 -20.37
CA ALA A 56 1.28 -12.47 -19.77
C ALA A 56 0.30 -11.49 -19.12
N SER A 57 0.75 -10.84 -18.03
CA SER A 57 -0.03 -9.80 -17.39
C SER A 57 0.30 -8.40 -17.94
N MET A 58 -0.63 -7.46 -17.76
CA MET A 58 -0.38 -6.05 -18.06
C MET A 58 0.75 -5.50 -17.17
N GLU A 59 0.86 -5.97 -15.92
CA GLU A 59 1.91 -5.57 -14.99
C GLU A 59 3.30 -5.97 -15.51
N GLU A 60 3.46 -7.22 -16.00
CA GLU A 60 4.71 -7.69 -16.61
C GLU A 60 5.08 -6.82 -17.85
N LEU A 61 4.12 -6.57 -18.73
CA LEU A 61 4.34 -5.74 -19.92
C LEU A 61 4.82 -4.33 -19.53
N LEU A 62 4.15 -3.68 -18.58
CA LEU A 62 4.49 -2.33 -18.16
C LEU A 62 5.84 -2.28 -17.43
N PHE A 63 6.16 -3.25 -16.58
CA PHE A 63 7.43 -3.34 -15.88
C PHE A 63 8.61 -3.45 -16.88
N LEU A 64 8.50 -4.33 -17.87
CA LEU A 64 9.49 -4.48 -18.92
C LEU A 64 9.60 -3.23 -19.81
N ALA A 65 8.47 -2.61 -20.15
CA ALA A 65 8.44 -1.39 -20.96
C ALA A 65 9.07 -0.19 -20.24
N ARG A 66 8.99 -0.16 -18.91
CA ARG A 66 9.68 0.83 -18.06
C ARG A 66 11.17 0.52 -17.85
N GLY A 67 11.69 -0.57 -18.42
CA GLY A 67 13.09 -0.97 -18.23
C GLY A 67 13.39 -1.48 -16.85
N PHE A 68 12.48 -2.27 -16.28
CA PHE A 68 12.53 -2.84 -14.93
C PHE A 68 12.37 -1.80 -13.81
N HIS A 69 11.81 -0.62 -14.13
CA HIS A 69 11.45 0.38 -13.15
C HIS A 69 9.98 0.24 -12.72
N GLN A 70 9.70 0.63 -11.50
CA GLN A 70 8.35 0.70 -10.96
C GLN A 70 7.58 1.90 -11.55
N ASP A 71 6.31 2.07 -11.17
CA ASP A 71 5.56 3.27 -11.49
C ASP A 71 6.08 4.51 -10.73
N ALA A 72 5.71 5.68 -11.18
CA ALA A 72 6.21 6.95 -10.63
C ALA A 72 5.91 7.14 -9.13
N TYR A 73 4.77 6.63 -8.64
CA TYR A 73 4.41 6.70 -7.23
C TYR A 73 5.28 5.77 -6.38
N SER A 74 5.47 4.54 -6.85
CA SER A 74 6.34 3.57 -6.18
C SER A 74 7.80 4.06 -6.15
N GLU A 75 8.29 4.65 -7.23
CA GLU A 75 9.63 5.27 -7.26
C GLU A 75 9.74 6.49 -6.34
N PHE A 76 8.68 7.29 -6.24
CA PHE A 76 8.65 8.40 -5.29
C PHE A 76 8.73 7.90 -3.84
N ARG A 77 7.97 6.86 -3.48
CA ARG A 77 8.06 6.24 -2.17
C ARG A 77 9.44 5.66 -1.88
N ASN A 78 10.05 4.98 -2.85
CA ASN A 78 11.40 4.45 -2.70
C ASN A 78 12.43 5.57 -2.41
N ARG A 79 12.34 6.71 -3.11
CA ARG A 79 13.20 7.87 -2.82
C ARG A 79 13.02 8.42 -1.40
N ILE A 80 11.79 8.39 -0.89
CA ILE A 80 11.56 8.78 0.52
C ILE A 80 12.25 7.78 1.45
N VAL A 81 12.07 6.47 1.20
CA VAL A 81 12.69 5.41 2.02
C VAL A 81 14.22 5.48 1.97
N GLU A 82 14.81 5.75 0.81
CA GLU A 82 16.26 5.95 0.64
C GLU A 82 16.77 7.20 1.37
N ALA A 83 15.92 8.21 1.57
CA ALA A 83 16.26 9.44 2.28
C ALA A 83 16.12 9.32 3.80
N ILE A 84 15.66 8.18 4.33
CA ILE A 84 15.52 7.99 5.77
C ILE A 84 16.88 7.76 6.39
N ASP A 85 17.28 8.71 7.23
CA ASP A 85 18.38 8.54 8.17
C ASP A 85 17.80 8.71 9.59
N PRO A 86 17.88 7.69 10.46
CA PRO A 86 17.36 7.78 11.83
C PRO A 86 18.00 8.91 12.66
N GLN A 87 19.17 9.41 12.25
CA GLN A 87 19.89 10.47 12.97
C GLN A 87 19.74 11.85 12.31
N ASP A 88 19.30 11.93 11.05
CA ASP A 88 19.20 13.17 10.30
C ASP A 88 17.95 13.24 9.40
N LEU A 89 17.10 14.21 9.68
CA LEU A 89 15.90 14.53 8.89
C LEU A 89 16.17 15.44 7.68
N THR A 90 17.43 15.85 7.45
CA THR A 90 17.77 16.89 6.45
C THR A 90 17.31 16.52 5.05
N SER A 91 17.51 15.25 4.65
CA SER A 91 17.11 14.75 3.35
C SER A 91 15.59 14.74 3.17
N LEU A 92 14.83 14.30 4.19
CA LEU A 92 13.37 14.33 4.17
C LEU A 92 12.83 15.76 4.17
N ARG A 93 13.42 16.66 4.97
CA ARG A 93 13.06 18.09 4.95
C ARG A 93 13.31 18.74 3.59
N THR A 94 14.40 18.37 2.94
CA THR A 94 14.71 18.84 1.59
C THR A 94 13.67 18.37 0.57
N LEU A 95 13.26 17.09 0.62
CA LEU A 95 12.20 16.55 -0.23
C LEU A 95 10.87 17.27 0.02
N TYR A 96 10.49 17.47 1.29
CA TYR A 96 9.30 18.20 1.69
C TYR A 96 9.28 19.63 1.13
N GLN A 97 10.38 20.37 1.29
CA GLN A 97 10.50 21.74 0.76
C GLN A 97 10.38 21.78 -0.76
N ARG A 98 10.92 20.80 -1.48
CA ARG A 98 10.79 20.71 -2.95
C ARG A 98 9.33 20.60 -3.39
N GLU A 99 8.51 19.80 -2.71
CA GLU A 99 7.08 19.72 -3.03
C GLU A 99 6.41 21.09 -2.89
N TYR A 100 6.67 21.83 -1.81
CA TYR A 100 6.12 23.18 -1.61
C TYR A 100 6.63 24.20 -2.63
N GLN A 101 7.88 24.10 -3.05
CA GLN A 101 8.45 24.98 -4.08
C GLN A 101 7.79 24.78 -5.45
N GLN A 102 7.20 23.64 -5.73
CA GLN A 102 6.49 23.36 -6.97
C GLN A 102 5.07 23.95 -6.99
N LEU A 103 4.47 24.25 -5.85
CA LEU A 103 3.07 24.68 -5.76
C LEU A 103 2.71 25.90 -6.64
N PRO A 104 3.54 26.94 -6.77
CA PRO A 104 3.21 28.10 -7.63
C PRO A 104 3.23 27.78 -9.12
N PHE A 105 3.94 26.72 -9.53
CA PHE A 105 4.20 26.40 -10.93
C PHE A 105 3.40 25.19 -11.42
N SER A 106 2.82 24.40 -10.51
CA SER A 106 2.10 23.17 -10.82
C SER A 106 0.60 23.42 -11.04
N LYS A 107 0.05 22.72 -12.03
CA LYS A 107 -1.40 22.61 -12.20
C LYS A 107 -2.03 21.65 -11.20
N ASP A 108 -1.25 20.76 -10.61
CA ASP A 108 -1.69 19.76 -9.65
C ASP A 108 -1.18 20.09 -8.24
N ARG A 109 -1.67 21.20 -7.70
CA ARG A 109 -1.35 21.67 -6.35
C ARG A 109 -1.68 20.61 -5.28
N GLN A 110 -2.81 19.94 -5.44
CA GLN A 110 -3.25 18.91 -4.48
C GLN A 110 -2.24 17.78 -4.37
N GLN A 111 -1.74 17.26 -5.49
CA GLN A 111 -0.77 16.16 -5.49
C GLN A 111 0.52 16.52 -4.77
N HIS A 112 1.03 17.74 -4.94
CA HIS A 112 2.23 18.17 -4.21
C HIS A 112 2.01 18.25 -2.70
N ILE A 113 0.83 18.68 -2.25
CA ILE A 113 0.50 18.69 -0.82
C ILE A 113 0.37 17.24 -0.30
N LEU A 114 -0.28 16.33 -1.04
CA LEU A 114 -0.35 14.92 -0.67
C LEU A 114 1.04 14.27 -0.60
N ASN A 115 1.94 14.59 -1.53
CA ASN A 115 3.33 14.15 -1.49
C ASN A 115 4.06 14.68 -0.24
N ALA A 116 3.86 15.94 0.11
CA ALA A 116 4.43 16.55 1.32
C ALA A 116 3.92 15.86 2.60
N ILE A 117 2.63 15.54 2.68
CA ILE A 117 2.03 14.77 3.77
C ILE A 117 2.66 13.38 3.87
N LEU A 118 2.86 12.71 2.74
CA LEU A 118 3.53 11.40 2.70
C LEU A 118 4.97 11.50 3.24
N ILE A 119 5.73 12.52 2.87
CA ILE A 119 7.08 12.74 3.41
C ILE A 119 7.02 12.96 4.93
N LYS A 120 6.08 13.78 5.42
CA LYS A 120 5.88 14.01 6.85
C LYS A 120 5.58 12.75 7.64
N SER A 121 4.87 11.77 7.07
CA SER A 121 4.60 10.50 7.76
C SER A 121 5.89 9.73 8.07
N TYR A 122 6.86 9.78 7.18
CA TYR A 122 8.19 9.19 7.42
C TYR A 122 9.04 10.04 8.37
N MET A 123 8.91 11.36 8.33
CA MET A 123 9.57 12.23 9.31
C MET A 123 9.06 11.96 10.73
N LYS A 124 7.76 11.72 10.89
CA LYS A 124 7.13 11.39 12.18
C LYS A 124 7.69 10.12 12.82
N ALA A 125 8.10 9.14 12.03
CA ALA A 125 8.74 7.93 12.53
C ALA A 125 10.13 8.19 13.18
N ILE A 126 10.74 9.34 12.88
CA ILE A 126 12.06 9.75 13.42
C ILE A 126 11.89 10.83 14.50
N ASP A 127 10.94 11.74 14.31
CA ASP A 127 10.65 12.87 15.19
C ASP A 127 9.15 12.94 15.48
N GLU A 128 8.76 12.49 16.65
CA GLU A 128 7.35 12.42 17.08
C GLU A 128 6.66 13.79 17.17
N THR A 129 7.42 14.89 17.17
CA THR A 129 6.85 16.24 17.19
C THR A 129 6.30 16.70 15.83
N VAL A 130 6.60 15.97 14.76
CA VAL A 130 6.09 16.26 13.41
C VAL A 130 4.58 16.11 13.35
N THR A 131 3.89 17.17 12.93
CA THR A 131 2.43 17.23 12.79
C THR A 131 2.03 17.82 11.45
N LEU A 132 0.80 17.60 11.04
CA LEU A 132 0.21 18.27 9.87
C LEU A 132 -0.04 19.73 10.15
N THR A 133 0.07 20.58 9.12
CA THR A 133 -0.46 21.94 9.15
C THR A 133 -1.98 21.91 8.89
N SER A 134 -2.69 22.96 9.24
CA SER A 134 -4.14 23.06 8.97
C SER A 134 -4.50 22.97 7.48
N GLU A 135 -3.60 23.42 6.58
CA GLU A 135 -3.78 23.26 5.13
C GLU A 135 -3.64 21.78 4.72
N GLU A 136 -2.63 21.10 5.23
CA GLU A 136 -2.40 19.67 4.95
C GLU A 136 -3.53 18.81 5.49
N GLU A 137 -4.00 19.05 6.72
CA GLU A 137 -5.15 18.35 7.31
C GLU A 137 -6.40 18.51 6.44
N ARG A 138 -6.68 19.73 6.00
CA ARG A 138 -7.82 20.02 5.12
C ARG A 138 -7.69 19.30 3.78
N VAL A 139 -6.53 19.37 3.12
CA VAL A 139 -6.30 18.70 1.83
C VAL A 139 -6.40 17.19 1.97
N LEU A 140 -5.83 16.61 3.02
CA LEU A 140 -5.93 15.17 3.32
C LEU A 140 -7.39 14.75 3.51
N HIS A 141 -8.13 15.49 4.34
CA HIS A 141 -9.55 15.25 4.58
C HIS A 141 -10.36 15.32 3.29
N ASP A 142 -10.25 16.43 2.55
CA ASP A 142 -10.99 16.65 1.33
C ASP A 142 -10.70 15.56 0.29
N TYR A 143 -9.43 15.16 0.14
CA TYR A 143 -9.02 14.08 -0.76
C TYR A 143 -9.66 12.75 -0.37
N LEU A 144 -9.45 12.27 0.85
CA LEU A 144 -9.92 10.94 1.28
C LEU A 144 -11.44 10.82 1.27
N PHE A 145 -12.18 11.93 1.47
CA PHE A 145 -13.64 11.92 1.39
C PHE A 145 -14.17 12.07 -0.03
N SER A 146 -13.48 12.79 -0.91
CA SER A 146 -13.91 13.01 -2.29
C SER A 146 -13.76 11.78 -3.18
N VAL A 147 -12.80 10.91 -2.90
CA VAL A 147 -12.56 9.71 -3.70
C VAL A 147 -13.65 8.66 -3.44
N GLU A 148 -14.37 8.25 -4.49
CA GLU A 148 -15.47 7.28 -4.39
C GLU A 148 -14.99 5.83 -4.33
N ILE A 149 -13.86 5.52 -4.98
CA ILE A 149 -13.25 4.17 -5.04
C ILE A 149 -11.85 4.26 -4.49
N TRP A 150 -11.58 3.56 -3.40
CA TRP A 150 -10.25 3.47 -2.83
C TRP A 150 -9.49 2.29 -3.44
N GLY A 151 -8.63 2.60 -4.41
CA GLY A 151 -7.69 1.66 -4.99
C GLY A 151 -6.40 1.53 -4.19
N LEU A 152 -5.39 0.90 -4.79
CA LEU A 152 -4.09 0.67 -4.14
C LEU A 152 -3.40 1.98 -3.73
N TYR A 153 -3.56 3.04 -4.52
CA TYR A 153 -2.94 4.34 -4.22
C TYR A 153 -3.52 4.91 -2.92
N GLU A 154 -4.84 5.02 -2.81
CA GLU A 154 -5.52 5.58 -1.62
C GLU A 154 -5.24 4.75 -0.36
N LEU A 155 -5.33 3.43 -0.48
CA LEU A 155 -5.05 2.50 0.62
C LEU A 155 -3.59 2.62 1.10
N SER A 156 -2.64 2.64 0.17
CA SER A 156 -1.22 2.76 0.47
C SER A 156 -0.87 4.13 1.05
N PHE A 157 -1.44 5.20 0.50
CA PHE A 157 -1.27 6.57 0.99
C PHE A 157 -1.84 6.72 2.40
N PHE A 158 -3.08 6.29 2.64
CA PHE A 158 -3.72 6.34 3.95
C PHE A 158 -2.96 5.51 5.00
N SER A 159 -2.52 4.29 4.63
CA SER A 159 -1.69 3.47 5.52
C SER A 159 -0.40 4.18 5.93
N SER A 160 0.27 4.84 4.99
CA SER A 160 1.50 5.58 5.28
C SER A 160 1.25 6.82 6.16
N CYS A 161 0.13 7.52 5.95
CA CYS A 161 -0.20 8.74 6.70
C CYS A 161 -0.87 8.46 8.06
N SER A 162 -1.25 7.23 8.37
CA SER A 162 -1.94 6.87 9.61
C SER A 162 -1.23 7.35 10.89
N PRO A 163 0.12 7.35 11.01
CA PRO A 163 0.80 7.86 12.21
C PRO A 163 0.64 9.36 12.45
N LEU A 164 0.22 10.12 11.44
CA LEU A 164 -0.03 11.56 11.55
C LEU A 164 -1.44 11.89 12.05
N LEU A 165 -2.33 10.89 12.13
CA LEU A 165 -3.74 11.06 12.46
C LEU A 165 -4.01 10.75 13.93
N SER A 166 -4.98 11.48 14.52
CA SER A 166 -5.54 11.06 15.80
C SER A 166 -6.31 9.74 15.64
N VAL A 167 -6.45 8.98 16.73
CA VAL A 167 -7.18 7.70 16.71
C VAL A 167 -8.62 7.88 16.22
N GLN A 168 -9.27 8.99 16.56
CA GLN A 168 -10.63 9.33 16.11
C GLN A 168 -10.69 9.50 14.57
N LEU A 169 -9.72 10.21 13.99
CA LEU A 169 -9.63 10.40 12.54
C LEU A 169 -9.26 9.10 11.83
N LEU A 170 -8.30 8.33 12.37
CA LEU A 170 -7.93 7.02 11.86
C LEU A 170 -9.15 6.09 11.79
N THR A 171 -9.92 6.02 12.88
CA THR A 171 -11.15 5.21 12.95
C THR A 171 -12.18 5.67 11.90
N LYS A 172 -12.40 6.98 11.80
CA LYS A 172 -13.36 7.55 10.84
C LYS A 172 -12.96 7.22 9.40
N TYR A 173 -11.70 7.44 9.04
CA TYR A 173 -11.21 7.15 7.67
C TYR A 173 -11.17 5.66 7.38
N THR A 174 -10.86 4.80 8.35
CA THR A 174 -10.89 3.34 8.14
C THR A 174 -12.32 2.84 7.89
N ARG A 175 -13.33 3.43 8.52
CA ARG A 175 -14.73 3.12 8.21
C ARG A 175 -15.11 3.53 6.78
N GLU A 176 -14.66 4.70 6.32
CA GLU A 176 -14.85 5.14 4.93
C GLU A 176 -14.10 4.23 3.94
N MET A 177 -12.88 3.85 4.27
CA MET A 177 -12.09 2.89 3.50
C MET A 177 -12.85 1.58 3.29
N LEU A 178 -13.36 0.98 4.36
CA LEU A 178 -14.13 -0.28 4.27
C LEU A 178 -15.36 -0.13 3.35
N ARG A 179 -16.06 0.99 3.41
CA ARG A 179 -17.23 1.27 2.55
C ARG A 179 -16.85 1.41 1.08
N LYS A 180 -15.69 2.01 0.79
CA LYS A 180 -15.27 2.43 -0.56
C LYS A 180 -14.35 1.43 -1.27
N SER A 181 -13.84 0.40 -0.59
CA SER A 181 -12.85 -0.55 -1.13
C SER A 181 -13.24 -2.03 -1.02
N ASP A 182 -14.38 -2.35 -0.40
CA ASP A 182 -14.78 -3.74 -0.09
C ASP A 182 -14.74 -4.66 -1.32
N PHE A 183 -15.20 -4.17 -2.48
CA PHE A 183 -15.21 -4.93 -3.74
C PHE A 183 -13.82 -5.15 -4.37
N LEU A 184 -12.78 -4.45 -3.91
CA LEU A 184 -11.39 -4.62 -4.38
C LEU A 184 -10.58 -5.62 -3.54
N GLN A 185 -11.18 -6.30 -2.57
CA GLN A 185 -10.51 -7.32 -1.75
C GLN A 185 -9.99 -8.51 -2.57
N GLY A 186 -10.58 -8.79 -3.74
CA GLY A 186 -10.04 -9.76 -4.70
C GLY A 186 -8.69 -9.40 -5.31
N VAL A 187 -8.23 -8.15 -5.16
CA VAL A 187 -6.90 -7.70 -5.58
C VAL A 187 -5.94 -7.84 -4.40
N GLY A 188 -5.03 -8.83 -4.45
CA GLY A 188 -4.18 -9.19 -3.32
C GLY A 188 -3.41 -8.03 -2.67
N LYS A 189 -2.87 -7.08 -3.46
CA LYS A 189 -2.19 -5.89 -2.92
C LYS A 189 -3.15 -4.98 -2.12
N ASN A 190 -4.38 -4.80 -2.60
CA ASN A 190 -5.41 -4.01 -1.91
C ASN A 190 -5.81 -4.70 -0.60
N ARG A 191 -6.04 -6.00 -0.63
CA ARG A 191 -6.37 -6.81 0.54
C ARG A 191 -5.30 -6.68 1.63
N ASN A 192 -4.01 -6.79 1.27
CA ASN A 192 -2.91 -6.62 2.23
C ASN A 192 -2.90 -5.22 2.87
N MET A 193 -3.15 -4.15 2.09
CA MET A 193 -3.24 -2.80 2.63
C MET A 193 -4.44 -2.63 3.58
N MET A 194 -5.58 -3.22 3.24
CA MET A 194 -6.77 -3.21 4.11
C MET A 194 -6.49 -3.93 5.44
N HIS A 195 -5.83 -5.10 5.41
CA HIS A 195 -5.43 -5.81 6.62
C HIS A 195 -4.47 -4.98 7.49
N THR A 196 -3.47 -4.34 6.87
CA THR A 196 -2.57 -3.44 7.59
C THR A 196 -3.33 -2.33 8.30
N LEU A 197 -4.26 -1.66 7.60
CA LEU A 197 -5.04 -0.56 8.16
C LEU A 197 -5.97 -1.01 9.29
N LEU A 198 -6.60 -2.18 9.15
CA LEU A 198 -7.45 -2.74 10.20
C LEU A 198 -6.65 -3.08 11.46
N LEU A 199 -5.47 -3.70 11.31
CA LEU A 199 -4.59 -4.02 12.44
C LEU A 199 -4.03 -2.77 13.10
N ASN A 200 -3.58 -1.78 12.32
CA ASN A 200 -3.12 -0.50 12.87
C ASN A 200 -4.23 0.21 13.64
N GLY A 201 -5.44 0.27 13.09
CA GLY A 201 -6.60 0.85 13.78
C GLY A 201 -6.96 0.09 15.06
N PHE A 202 -6.88 -1.25 15.03
CA PHE A 202 -7.14 -2.10 16.18
C PHE A 202 -6.14 -1.80 17.32
N MET A 203 -4.85 -1.83 17.03
CA MET A 203 -3.80 -1.56 18.01
C MET A 203 -3.87 -0.12 18.55
N ALA A 204 -4.02 0.86 17.67
CA ALA A 204 -4.11 2.27 18.08
C ALA A 204 -5.31 2.55 19.01
N CYS A 205 -6.46 1.89 18.79
CA CYS A 205 -7.60 1.99 19.70
C CYS A 205 -7.32 1.33 21.07
N ILE A 206 -6.61 0.19 21.10
CA ILE A 206 -6.24 -0.48 22.36
C ILE A 206 -5.27 0.39 23.17
N GLU A 207 -4.29 1.00 22.54
CA GLU A 207 -3.28 1.87 23.18
C GLU A 207 -3.91 3.06 23.94
N VAL A 208 -4.99 3.63 23.40
CA VAL A 208 -5.72 4.74 24.04
C VAL A 208 -6.95 4.30 24.84
N ASP A 209 -7.09 3.01 25.13
CA ASP A 209 -8.19 2.39 25.86
C ASP A 209 -9.59 2.61 25.23
N ASP A 210 -9.65 2.91 23.91
CA ASP A 210 -10.90 2.98 23.15
C ASP A 210 -11.39 1.58 22.75
N PHE A 211 -11.81 0.81 23.74
CA PHE A 211 -12.25 -0.58 23.55
C PHE A 211 -13.47 -0.72 22.64
N THR A 212 -14.31 0.30 22.56
CA THR A 212 -15.48 0.30 21.66
C THR A 212 -15.05 0.21 20.19
N ASN A 213 -14.12 1.06 19.79
CA ASN A 213 -13.58 1.03 18.44
C ASN A 213 -12.61 -0.14 18.21
N ALA A 214 -11.84 -0.53 19.23
CA ALA A 214 -11.01 -1.74 19.17
C ALA A 214 -11.86 -2.99 18.85
N LEU A 215 -12.96 -3.22 19.55
CA LEU A 215 -13.88 -4.34 19.26
C LEU A 215 -14.56 -4.22 17.89
N TYR A 216 -14.82 -3.01 17.42
CA TYR A 216 -15.29 -2.80 16.04
C TYR A 216 -14.25 -3.29 15.03
N PHE A 217 -12.97 -2.89 15.17
CA PHE A 217 -11.89 -3.34 14.28
C PHE A 217 -11.69 -4.86 14.37
N LYS A 218 -11.66 -5.43 15.57
CA LYS A 218 -11.60 -6.87 15.78
C LYS A 218 -12.67 -7.59 14.98
N LYS A 219 -13.93 -7.15 15.07
CA LYS A 219 -15.05 -7.73 14.31
C LYS A 219 -14.87 -7.61 12.79
N GLN A 220 -14.29 -6.50 12.29
CA GLN A 220 -14.01 -6.36 10.86
C GLN A 220 -12.89 -7.30 10.38
N ILE A 221 -11.86 -7.50 11.19
CA ILE A 221 -10.80 -8.48 10.92
C ILE A 221 -11.38 -9.89 10.91
N GLU A 222 -12.18 -10.28 11.89
CA GLU A 222 -12.78 -11.61 11.99
C GLU A 222 -13.78 -11.90 10.86
N LYS A 223 -14.47 -10.89 10.35
CA LYS A 223 -15.39 -11.02 9.19
C LYS A 223 -14.67 -11.46 7.92
N ASN A 224 -13.45 -10.97 7.70
CA ASN A 224 -12.61 -11.25 6.54
C ASN A 224 -11.25 -11.75 7.03
N PHE A 225 -11.27 -12.81 7.86
CA PHE A 225 -10.06 -13.29 8.49
C PHE A 225 -8.99 -13.68 7.46
N PHE A 226 -7.74 -13.54 7.88
CA PHE A 226 -6.56 -13.73 7.03
C PHE A 226 -6.53 -15.14 6.44
N GLU A 227 -6.16 -15.25 5.16
CA GLU A 227 -5.91 -16.54 4.54
C GLU A 227 -4.70 -17.23 5.18
N GLU A 228 -4.56 -18.54 4.97
CA GLU A 228 -3.48 -19.31 5.60
C GLU A 228 -2.09 -18.83 5.18
N ASN A 229 -1.94 -18.40 3.94
CA ASN A 229 -0.72 -17.83 3.39
C ASN A 229 -0.43 -16.38 3.86
N GLU A 230 -1.39 -15.71 4.50
CA GLU A 230 -1.24 -14.37 5.07
C GLU A 230 -0.70 -14.44 6.53
N THR A 231 0.28 -15.33 6.75
CA THR A 231 0.84 -15.68 8.07
C THR A 231 1.33 -14.46 8.85
N TYR A 232 1.95 -13.48 8.18
CA TYR A 232 2.40 -12.25 8.85
C TYR A 232 1.27 -11.55 9.60
N PHE A 233 0.13 -11.34 8.94
CA PHE A 233 -1.02 -10.68 9.55
C PHE A 233 -1.63 -11.49 10.69
N ARG A 234 -1.62 -12.82 10.59
CA ARG A 234 -2.09 -13.71 11.66
C ARG A 234 -1.24 -13.58 12.91
N ILE A 235 0.09 -13.49 12.76
CA ILE A 235 1.01 -13.31 13.88
C ILE A 235 0.81 -11.94 14.52
N VAL A 236 0.69 -10.87 13.70
CA VAL A 236 0.41 -9.52 14.21
C VAL A 236 -0.93 -9.46 14.94
N TYR A 237 -1.96 -10.14 14.42
CA TYR A 237 -3.26 -10.21 15.07
C TYR A 237 -3.20 -10.93 16.42
N LEU A 238 -2.47 -12.05 16.51
CA LEU A 238 -2.24 -12.76 17.78
C LEU A 238 -1.60 -11.84 18.83
N TRP A 239 -0.60 -11.04 18.41
CA TRP A 239 0.04 -10.06 19.28
C TRP A 239 -0.95 -8.98 19.73
N ALA A 240 -1.75 -8.44 18.80
CA ALA A 240 -2.74 -7.40 19.10
C ALA A 240 -3.88 -7.92 20.01
N GLU A 241 -4.30 -9.18 19.86
CA GLU A 241 -5.24 -9.81 20.82
C GLU A 241 -4.62 -9.93 22.21
N GLY A 242 -3.32 -10.26 22.31
CA GLY A 242 -2.60 -10.28 23.57
C GLY A 242 -2.55 -8.90 24.24
N LEU A 243 -2.32 -7.84 23.46
CA LEU A 243 -2.37 -6.46 23.96
C LEU A 243 -3.76 -6.10 24.51
N LEU A 244 -4.83 -6.46 23.77
CA LEU A 244 -6.21 -6.25 24.22
C LEU A 244 -6.49 -7.00 25.54
N ASP A 245 -6.09 -8.27 25.63
CA ASP A 245 -6.28 -9.08 26.84
C ASP A 245 -5.58 -8.47 28.04
N SER A 246 -4.33 -8.03 27.88
CA SER A 246 -3.56 -7.35 28.93
C SER A 246 -4.26 -6.09 29.43
N LYS A 247 -4.71 -5.24 28.50
CA LYS A 247 -5.43 -3.99 28.83
C LYS A 247 -6.79 -4.24 29.48
N GLN A 248 -7.42 -5.38 29.23
CA GLN A 248 -8.69 -5.79 29.83
C GLN A 248 -8.55 -6.56 31.17
N GLY A 249 -7.36 -6.61 31.76
CA GLY A 249 -7.10 -7.24 33.02
C GLY A 249 -6.75 -8.73 32.97
N ARG A 250 -6.59 -9.30 31.78
CA ARG A 250 -6.11 -10.69 31.59
C ARG A 250 -4.60 -10.68 31.27
N ALA A 251 -3.81 -10.08 32.17
CA ALA A 251 -2.40 -9.77 31.93
C ALA A 251 -1.55 -11.01 31.56
N GLU A 252 -1.68 -12.12 32.30
CA GLU A 252 -0.89 -13.34 32.04
C GLU A 252 -1.23 -13.97 30.66
N GLU A 253 -2.51 -14.03 30.30
CA GLU A 253 -2.93 -14.55 29.00
C GLU A 253 -2.47 -13.63 27.86
N GLY A 254 -2.62 -12.33 28.06
CA GLY A 254 -2.18 -11.32 27.09
C GLY A 254 -0.70 -11.36 26.85
N GLN A 255 0.11 -11.38 27.92
CA GLN A 255 1.56 -11.48 27.82
C GLN A 255 2.00 -12.75 27.07
N ARG A 256 1.41 -13.90 27.40
CA ARG A 256 1.71 -15.16 26.72
C ARG A 256 1.44 -15.09 25.22
N LYS A 257 0.30 -14.51 24.78
CA LYS A 257 -0.01 -14.35 23.34
C LYS A 257 1.01 -13.46 22.64
N MET A 258 1.41 -12.35 23.25
CA MET A 258 2.40 -11.44 22.70
C MET A 258 3.77 -12.10 22.59
N GLU A 259 4.23 -12.82 23.61
CA GLU A 259 5.48 -13.58 23.60
C GLU A 259 5.46 -14.70 22.56
N ASP A 260 4.36 -15.42 22.40
CA ASP A 260 4.21 -16.47 21.39
C ASP A 260 4.31 -15.87 19.96
N ALA A 261 3.69 -14.72 19.70
CA ALA A 261 3.80 -14.02 18.43
C ALA A 261 5.25 -13.61 18.13
N ILE A 262 5.95 -13.05 19.10
CA ILE A 262 7.38 -12.69 18.97
C ILE A 262 8.23 -13.93 18.69
N ARG A 263 8.02 -15.02 19.44
CA ARG A 263 8.73 -16.29 19.23
C ARG A 263 8.52 -16.85 17.84
N ILE A 264 7.28 -16.78 17.30
CA ILE A 264 7.01 -17.21 15.92
C ILE A 264 7.82 -16.38 14.93
N PHE A 265 7.87 -15.04 15.06
CA PHE A 265 8.69 -14.17 14.21
C PHE A 265 10.18 -14.57 14.26
N GLU A 266 10.72 -14.87 15.44
CA GLU A 266 12.10 -15.33 15.61
C GLU A 266 12.34 -16.66 14.89
N MET A 267 11.46 -17.64 15.10
CA MET A 267 11.58 -18.99 14.52
C MET A 267 11.58 -18.98 12.99
N ILE A 268 10.86 -18.04 12.37
CA ILE A 268 10.81 -17.89 10.91
C ILE A 268 11.82 -16.87 10.35
N GLY A 269 12.73 -16.34 11.19
CA GLY A 269 13.79 -15.43 10.78
C GLY A 269 13.35 -13.98 10.54
N CYS A 270 12.18 -13.58 11.01
CA CYS A 270 11.65 -12.21 10.91
C CYS A 270 12.12 -11.34 12.09
N SER A 271 13.46 -11.24 12.29
CA SER A 271 14.07 -10.58 13.46
C SER A 271 13.63 -9.11 13.63
N ARG A 272 13.55 -8.34 12.55
CA ARG A 272 13.09 -6.94 12.63
C ARG A 272 11.66 -6.81 13.19
N SER A 273 10.76 -7.71 12.81
CA SER A 273 9.39 -7.72 13.35
C SER A 273 9.40 -8.16 14.82
N ALA A 274 10.18 -9.19 15.17
CA ALA A 274 10.32 -9.63 16.55
C ALA A 274 10.82 -8.50 17.47
N ASP A 275 11.87 -7.78 17.05
CA ASP A 275 12.43 -6.65 17.80
C ASP A 275 11.43 -5.51 17.96
N TYR A 276 10.71 -5.17 16.88
CA TYR A 276 9.67 -4.12 16.91
C TYR A 276 8.57 -4.45 17.92
N TYR A 277 7.98 -5.65 17.83
CA TYR A 277 6.88 -6.04 18.73
C TYR A 277 7.34 -6.29 20.18
N ARG A 278 8.61 -6.66 20.38
CA ARG A 278 9.20 -6.74 21.73
C ARG A 278 9.33 -5.36 22.35
N SER A 279 9.88 -4.38 21.64
CA SER A 279 10.00 -3.02 22.12
C SER A 279 8.63 -2.39 22.46
N ALA A 280 7.60 -2.73 21.68
CA ALA A 280 6.24 -2.27 21.93
C ALA A 280 5.56 -2.90 23.17
N MET A 281 6.11 -4.00 23.73
CA MET A 281 5.64 -4.56 25.02
C MET A 281 6.22 -3.82 26.24
N GLU A 282 7.35 -3.13 26.05
CA GLU A 282 8.08 -2.48 27.16
C GLU A 282 7.59 -1.03 27.40
N CYS A 283 6.75 -0.49 26.50
CA CYS A 283 6.15 0.85 26.59
C CYS A 283 4.77 0.81 27.25
#